data_d4872729221de4436f2982558019d769
#
_entry.id   d4872729221de4436f2982558019d769
#
_cell.length_a   1.000
_cell.length_b   1.000
_cell.length_c   1.000
_cell.angle_alpha   90.00
_cell.angle_beta   90.00
_cell.angle_gamma   90.00
#
_symmetry.space_group_name_H-M   'P 1'
#
loop_
_entity.id
_entity.type
_entity.pdbx_description
1 polymer ?
#
loop_
_entity_poly.entity_id
_entity_poly.type
_entity_poly.pdbx_seq_one_letter_code
_entity_poly.pdbx_strand_id
1 'polypeptide(L)'
;MAGEALYRAFGSAVSTRRKALGLTQAELAAKVNMSRASIANIESGRQNVLLHHVYALAAALELTKVAELLPPIPQKPLVEELKMMLSNQALSKQTLSQNAEAQVADLIKSALQPRRGKA
;
A
#
# COMPACT_ATOMS: atom_id res chain seq x y z
N MET A 1 -5.45 2.86 7.50
CA MET A 1 -4.90 4.00 6.75
C MET A 1 -6.00 5.02 6.54
N ALA A 2 -5.73 6.25 6.89
CA ALA A 2 -6.70 7.30 6.62
C ALA A 2 -6.76 7.59 5.13
N GLY A 3 -7.92 8.02 4.66
CA GLY A 3 -8.10 8.32 3.24
C GLY A 3 -7.14 9.36 2.74
N GLU A 4 -6.82 10.34 3.57
CA GLU A 4 -5.87 11.39 3.19
C GLU A 4 -4.50 10.83 2.87
N ALA A 5 -4.01 9.91 3.69
CA ALA A 5 -2.71 9.30 3.45
C ALA A 5 -2.71 8.48 2.17
N LEU A 6 -3.81 7.79 1.90
CA LEU A 6 -3.96 6.99 0.69
C LEU A 6 -3.89 7.87 -0.55
N TYR A 7 -4.67 8.95 -0.57
CA TYR A 7 -4.71 9.81 -1.75
C TYR A 7 -3.42 10.57 -1.95
N ARG A 8 -2.74 10.90 -0.86
CA ARG A 8 -1.43 11.54 -0.98
C ARG A 8 -0.41 10.58 -1.56
N ALA A 9 -0.41 9.34 -1.11
CA ALA A 9 0.51 8.33 -1.63
C ALA A 9 0.23 8.05 -3.10
N PHE A 10 -1.04 7.91 -3.45
CA PHE A 10 -1.44 7.69 -4.84
C PHE A 10 -0.99 8.86 -5.71
N GLY A 11 -1.28 10.08 -5.28
CA GLY A 11 -0.92 11.27 -6.04
C GLY A 11 0.58 11.39 -6.24
N SER A 12 1.36 11.06 -5.22
CA SER A 12 2.81 11.08 -5.30
C SER A 12 3.31 10.07 -6.33
N ALA A 13 2.71 8.88 -6.35
CA ALA A 13 3.09 7.85 -7.32
C ALA A 13 2.77 8.29 -8.74
N VAL A 14 1.61 8.92 -8.94
CA VAL A 14 1.24 9.47 -10.25
C VAL A 14 2.27 10.51 -10.70
N SER A 15 2.59 11.45 -9.82
CA SER A 15 3.54 12.51 -10.14
C SER A 15 4.92 11.97 -10.48
N THR A 16 5.40 11.02 -9.68
CA THR A 16 6.71 10.43 -9.90
C THR A 16 6.78 9.73 -11.25
N ARG A 17 5.77 8.94 -11.57
CA ARG A 17 5.77 8.20 -12.84
C ARG A 17 5.61 9.15 -14.02
N ARG A 18 4.75 10.16 -13.86
CA ARG A 18 4.56 11.16 -14.91
C ARG A 18 5.88 11.84 -15.26
N LYS A 19 6.61 12.26 -14.24
CA LYS A 19 7.89 12.93 -14.45
C LYS A 19 8.92 12.00 -15.07
N ALA A 20 8.91 10.73 -14.67
CA ALA A 20 9.80 9.74 -15.25
C ALA A 20 9.56 9.56 -16.74
N LEU A 21 8.33 9.75 -17.20
CA LEU A 21 8.00 9.66 -18.61
C LEU A 21 8.16 11.00 -19.34
N GLY A 22 8.54 12.04 -18.62
CA GLY A 22 8.72 13.35 -19.22
C GLY A 22 7.43 14.06 -19.59
N LEU A 23 6.32 13.69 -18.96
CA LEU A 23 5.03 14.30 -19.26
C LEU A 23 4.76 15.48 -18.35
N THR A 24 4.12 16.50 -18.91
CA THR A 24 3.58 17.59 -18.08
C THR A 24 2.22 17.16 -17.52
N GLN A 25 1.75 17.91 -16.51
CA GLN A 25 0.41 17.68 -15.99
C GLN A 25 -0.65 17.85 -17.07
N ALA A 26 -0.47 18.83 -17.93
CA ALA A 26 -1.41 19.07 -19.03
C ALA A 26 -1.43 17.89 -20.01
N GLU A 27 -0.25 17.33 -20.30
CA GLU A 27 -0.17 16.20 -21.22
C GLU A 27 -0.83 14.96 -20.62
N LEU A 28 -0.60 14.70 -19.36
CA LEU A 28 -1.26 13.59 -18.70
C LEU A 28 -2.77 13.79 -18.66
N ALA A 29 -3.21 15.00 -18.34
CA ALA A 29 -4.62 15.33 -18.28
C ALA A 29 -5.29 15.05 -19.63
N ALA A 30 -4.65 15.44 -20.72
CA ALA A 30 -5.20 15.19 -22.05
C ALA A 30 -5.34 13.69 -22.33
N LYS A 31 -4.37 12.91 -21.87
CA LYS A 31 -4.41 11.45 -22.10
C LYS A 31 -5.56 10.78 -21.38
N VAL A 32 -5.98 11.31 -20.24
CA VAL A 32 -7.04 10.70 -19.45
C VAL A 32 -8.33 11.49 -19.48
N ASN A 33 -8.40 12.47 -20.36
CA ASN A 33 -9.60 13.29 -20.55
C ASN A 33 -10.05 13.95 -19.25
N MET A 34 -9.11 14.54 -18.55
CA MET A 34 -9.36 15.28 -17.33
C MET A 34 -8.76 16.67 -17.47
N SER A 35 -9.12 17.57 -16.57
CA SER A 35 -8.52 18.90 -16.57
C SER A 35 -7.13 18.85 -15.92
N ARG A 36 -6.29 19.78 -16.31
CA ARG A 36 -4.97 19.91 -15.68
C ARG A 36 -5.12 20.17 -14.19
N ALA A 37 -6.12 20.97 -13.81
CA ALA A 37 -6.37 21.27 -12.40
C ALA A 37 -6.70 20.00 -11.62
N SER A 38 -7.48 19.11 -12.22
CA SER A 38 -7.78 17.81 -11.58
C SER A 38 -6.52 16.98 -11.39
N ILE A 39 -5.66 16.93 -12.38
CA ILE A 39 -4.41 16.19 -12.26
C ILE A 39 -3.56 16.80 -11.14
N ALA A 40 -3.46 18.13 -11.09
CA ALA A 40 -2.69 18.79 -10.04
C ALA A 40 -3.25 18.46 -8.66
N ASN A 41 -4.57 18.45 -8.52
CA ASN A 41 -5.20 18.13 -7.23
C ASN A 41 -5.01 16.65 -6.86
N ILE A 42 -5.05 15.77 -7.83
CA ILE A 42 -4.79 14.34 -7.59
C ILE A 42 -3.35 14.15 -7.12
N GLU A 43 -2.41 14.79 -7.80
CA GLU A 43 -0.99 14.64 -7.46
C GLU A 43 -0.65 15.20 -6.09
N SER A 44 -1.39 16.19 -5.63
CA SER A 44 -1.18 16.77 -4.30
C SER A 44 -1.99 16.07 -3.21
N GLY A 45 -2.82 15.10 -3.57
CA GLY A 45 -3.63 14.38 -2.61
C GLY A 45 -4.86 15.13 -2.15
N ARG A 46 -5.23 16.20 -2.84
CA ARG A 46 -6.37 17.05 -2.44
C ARG A 46 -7.70 16.58 -3.01
N GLN A 47 -7.67 15.64 -3.92
CA GLN A 47 -8.88 15.21 -4.63
C GLN A 47 -8.99 13.70 -4.59
N ASN A 48 -10.17 13.21 -4.31
CA ASN A 48 -10.46 11.79 -4.42
C ASN A 48 -10.46 11.38 -5.88
N VAL A 49 -10.18 10.11 -6.12
CA VAL A 49 -10.06 9.59 -7.47
C VAL A 49 -11.07 8.47 -7.63
N LEU A 50 -11.83 8.52 -8.70
CA LEU A 50 -12.75 7.45 -9.03
C LEU A 50 -11.97 6.24 -9.53
N LEU A 51 -12.51 5.07 -9.31
CA LEU A 51 -11.80 3.85 -9.66
C LEU A 51 -11.43 3.80 -11.14
N HIS A 52 -12.34 4.20 -12.02
CA HIS A 52 -12.03 4.16 -13.46
C HIS A 52 -10.90 5.14 -13.81
N HIS A 53 -10.76 6.22 -13.06
CA HIS A 53 -9.64 7.15 -13.28
C HIS A 53 -8.32 6.53 -12.85
N VAL A 54 -8.34 5.67 -11.82
CA VAL A 54 -7.12 4.96 -11.41
C VAL A 54 -6.61 4.11 -12.57
N TYR A 55 -7.51 3.37 -13.22
CA TYR A 55 -7.12 2.55 -14.35
C TYR A 55 -6.68 3.39 -15.54
N ALA A 56 -7.38 4.49 -15.79
CA ALA A 56 -7.02 5.37 -16.91
C ALA A 56 -5.63 5.98 -16.68
N LEU A 57 -5.36 6.42 -15.46
CA LEU A 57 -4.05 6.97 -15.14
C LEU A 57 -2.95 5.94 -15.27
N ALA A 58 -3.19 4.73 -14.79
CA ALA A 58 -2.20 3.67 -14.91
C ALA A 58 -1.87 3.39 -16.39
N ALA A 59 -2.90 3.31 -17.22
CA ALA A 59 -2.70 3.08 -18.65
C ALA A 59 -1.95 4.22 -19.32
N ALA A 60 -2.32 5.46 -19.00
CA ALA A 60 -1.66 6.62 -19.58
C ALA A 60 -0.21 6.73 -19.13
N LEU A 61 0.10 6.22 -17.96
CA LEU A 61 1.46 6.22 -17.42
C LEU A 61 2.24 4.97 -17.84
N GLU A 62 1.68 4.19 -18.75
CA GLU A 62 2.33 3.00 -19.31
C GLU A 62 2.65 1.95 -18.27
N LEU A 63 1.74 1.80 -17.31
CA LEU A 63 1.84 0.77 -16.30
C LEU A 63 0.93 -0.40 -16.66
N THR A 64 1.35 -1.60 -16.34
CA THR A 64 0.54 -2.78 -16.60
C THR A 64 -0.34 -3.17 -15.43
N LYS A 65 -0.07 -2.62 -14.25
CA LYS A 65 -0.82 -2.94 -13.04
C LYS A 65 -1.14 -1.68 -12.29
N VAL A 66 -2.39 -1.54 -11.87
CA VAL A 66 -2.76 -0.39 -11.04
C VAL A 66 -2.06 -0.44 -9.68
N ALA A 67 -1.64 -1.61 -9.25
CA ALA A 67 -0.94 -1.74 -7.97
C ALA A 67 0.35 -0.92 -7.93
N GLU A 68 0.91 -0.57 -9.08
CA GLU A 68 2.13 0.24 -9.10
C GLU A 68 1.85 1.69 -8.72
N LEU A 69 0.61 2.11 -8.71
CA LEU A 69 0.22 3.45 -8.26
C LEU A 69 -0.35 3.44 -6.84
N LEU A 70 -0.56 2.28 -6.27
CA LEU A 70 -1.25 2.17 -4.99
C LEU A 70 -0.28 1.74 -3.91
N PRO A 71 -0.39 2.33 -2.71
CA PRO A 71 0.43 1.87 -1.60
C PRO A 71 -0.07 0.51 -1.13
N PRO A 72 0.77 -0.25 -0.46
CA PRO A 72 0.34 -1.53 0.09
C PRO A 72 -0.70 -1.30 1.19
N ILE A 73 -1.52 -2.32 1.43
CA ILE A 73 -2.49 -2.25 2.50
C ILE A 73 -1.73 -2.18 3.83
N PRO A 74 -2.02 -1.18 4.67
CA PRO A 74 -1.33 -1.07 5.95
C PRO A 74 -1.63 -2.27 6.82
N GLN A 75 -0.57 -2.83 7.40
CA GLN A 75 -0.71 -3.96 8.31
C GLN A 75 0.23 -3.72 9.46
N LYS A 76 -0.18 -4.16 10.63
CA LYS A 76 0.74 -4.12 11.75
C LYS A 76 1.90 -5.04 11.44
N PRO A 77 3.12 -4.59 11.64
CA PRO A 77 4.26 -5.48 11.46
C PRO A 77 4.13 -6.71 12.35
N LEU A 78 4.38 -7.86 11.77
CA LEU A 78 4.29 -9.11 12.50
C LEU A 78 5.14 -9.10 13.76
N VAL A 79 6.32 -8.49 13.66
CA VAL A 79 7.22 -8.39 14.79
C VAL A 79 6.58 -7.67 15.97
N GLU A 80 5.86 -6.58 15.70
CA GLU A 80 5.18 -5.85 16.76
C GLU A 80 4.05 -6.65 17.38
N GLU A 81 3.29 -7.36 16.57
CA GLU A 81 2.25 -8.23 17.09
C GLU A 81 2.82 -9.32 17.98
N LEU A 82 3.91 -9.92 17.54
CA LEU A 82 4.56 -10.95 18.32
C LEU A 82 5.12 -10.40 19.64
N LYS A 83 5.69 -9.20 19.59
CA LYS A 83 6.18 -8.55 20.81
C LYS A 83 5.05 -8.32 21.80
N MET A 84 3.90 -7.88 21.33
CA MET A 84 2.76 -7.67 22.20
C MET A 84 2.27 -8.97 22.81
N MET A 85 2.20 -10.01 22.02
CA MET A 85 1.77 -11.32 22.50
C MET A 85 2.73 -11.87 23.54
N LEU A 86 4.03 -11.78 23.28
CA LEU A 86 5.04 -12.26 24.21
C LEU A 86 5.05 -11.43 25.48
N SER A 87 4.85 -10.13 25.37
CA SER A 87 4.79 -9.27 26.54
C SER A 87 3.62 -9.62 27.42
N ASN A 88 2.47 -9.86 26.83
CA ASN A 88 1.29 -10.26 27.58
C ASN A 88 1.50 -11.60 28.30
N GLN A 89 2.13 -12.53 27.61
CA GLN A 89 2.43 -13.83 28.22
C GLN A 89 3.44 -13.69 29.35
N ALA A 90 4.44 -12.84 29.15
CA ALA A 90 5.43 -12.63 30.19
C ALA A 90 4.83 -12.00 31.45
N LEU A 91 3.81 -11.15 31.27
CA LEU A 91 3.12 -10.55 32.40
C LEU A 91 2.25 -11.55 33.15
N SER A 92 1.67 -12.50 32.45
CA SER A 92 0.83 -13.50 33.07
C SER A 92 1.60 -14.72 33.54
N LYS A 93 2.74 -14.99 32.94
CA LYS A 93 3.57 -16.14 33.29
C LYS A 93 4.99 -15.68 33.47
N GLN A 94 5.68 -16.26 34.42
CA GLN A 94 7.06 -15.88 34.67
C GLN A 94 7.99 -16.33 33.57
N THR A 95 7.69 -17.48 32.97
CA THR A 95 8.55 -18.01 31.92
C THR A 95 7.74 -18.61 30.82
N LEU A 96 8.27 -18.59 29.64
CA LEU A 96 7.66 -19.26 28.50
C LEU A 96 8.05 -20.72 28.52
N SER A 97 7.11 -21.59 28.33
CA SER A 97 7.39 -22.99 28.19
C SER A 97 7.97 -23.24 26.79
N GLN A 98 8.62 -24.38 26.63
CA GLN A 98 9.14 -24.76 25.33
C GLN A 98 8.02 -24.86 24.31
N ASN A 99 6.85 -25.31 24.75
CA ASN A 99 5.70 -25.38 23.86
C ASN A 99 5.29 -24.01 23.37
N ALA A 100 5.35 -23.01 24.24
CA ALA A 100 5.01 -21.65 23.84
C ALA A 100 5.98 -21.13 22.81
N GLU A 101 7.27 -21.42 23.01
CA GLU A 101 8.29 -21.02 22.04
C GLU A 101 8.05 -21.70 20.69
N ALA A 102 7.71 -22.96 20.71
CA ALA A 102 7.43 -23.68 19.49
C ALA A 102 6.21 -23.09 18.78
N GLN A 103 5.19 -22.71 19.55
CA GLN A 103 4.00 -22.12 18.97
C GLN A 103 4.29 -20.77 18.31
N VAL A 104 5.15 -19.97 18.94
CA VAL A 104 5.56 -18.71 18.36
C VAL A 104 6.34 -18.94 17.07
N ALA A 105 7.25 -19.91 17.09
CA ALA A 105 8.02 -20.24 15.89
C ALA A 105 7.11 -20.70 14.75
N ASP A 106 6.13 -21.51 15.07
CA ASP A 106 5.17 -21.97 14.06
C ASP A 106 4.35 -20.83 13.51
N LEU A 107 3.96 -19.89 14.37
CA LEU A 107 3.20 -18.74 13.94
C LEU A 107 4.01 -17.88 12.97
N ILE A 108 5.27 -17.65 13.29
CA ILE A 108 6.16 -16.90 12.42
C ILE A 108 6.31 -17.60 11.07
N LYS A 109 6.54 -18.90 11.12
CA LYS A 109 6.71 -19.67 9.91
C LYS A 109 5.48 -19.64 9.03
N SER A 110 4.31 -19.79 9.62
CA SER A 110 3.06 -19.70 8.91
C SER A 110 2.85 -18.36 8.26
N ALA A 111 3.17 -17.28 8.99
CA ALA A 111 2.97 -15.95 8.50
C ALA A 111 3.94 -15.60 7.37
N LEU A 112 5.11 -16.20 7.36
CA LEU A 112 6.11 -15.93 6.34
C LEU A 112 5.96 -16.78 5.09
N GLN A 113 5.13 -17.82 5.15
CA GLN A 113 4.90 -18.64 3.97
C GLN A 113 4.05 -17.86 2.98
N PRO A 114 4.38 -17.91 1.70
CA PRO A 114 3.53 -17.25 0.72
C PRO A 114 2.17 -17.92 0.72
N ARG A 115 1.13 -17.11 0.60
CA ARG A 115 -0.20 -17.64 0.45
C ARG A 115 -0.19 -18.51 -0.76
N ARG A 116 -0.65 -19.72 -0.60
CA ARG A 116 -0.79 -20.55 -1.73
C ARG A 116 -1.87 -19.95 -2.53
N GLY A 117 -1.49 -19.48 -3.65
CA GLY A 117 -2.43 -18.83 -4.50
C GLY A 117 -3.45 -19.81 -4.88
N LYS A 118 -4.64 -19.38 -4.83
CA LYS A 118 -5.62 -20.08 -5.47
C LYS A 118 -5.51 -19.64 -6.79
N ALA A 119 -4.92 -20.40 -7.53
CA ALA A 119 -4.74 -19.97 -8.89
C ALA A 119 -6.08 -19.75 -9.53
#